data_78fb5e4c461d6a0cc86471a1407eb982
#
_entry.id   78fb5e4c461d6a0cc86471a1407eb982
#
_cell.length_a   1.000
_cell.length_b   1.000
_cell.length_c   1.000
_cell.angle_alpha   90.00
_cell.angle_beta   90.00
_cell.angle_gamma   90.00
#
_symmetry.space_group_name_H-M   'P 1'
#
loop_
_entity.id
_entity.type
_entity.pdbx_description
1 polymer ?
#
loop_
_entity_poly.entity_id
_entity_poly.type
_entity_poly.pdbx_seq_one_letter_code
_entity_poly.pdbx_strand_id
1 'polypeptide(L)'
;MKILQINKYFYLKGGAETVFFNTIDLLKRNGHMVIPFCLNNPKNKESEFDSYFVNYPELSECNLLQRLTHISDFIYNKEAAHKLEKLIVEQRPDLAHIHLLFNSHSVSILPVLKKYNIPTIMTVHDYRLICPAYAFRDGKGNICEKCLRSKSYYNCILKRCSKNNLGNSIILTLDSYFRSIVYKPIDYINKFIFVSQFSRNKHIEADQRYKDKSTFLYNFTPHIYNAKKERGKYLLFFGRISEEKGIGTLIEAIKNIPDITLKIAGTGPLYDSLSHLNMPNVELLGFKQGKELEDLIQNAMYVIVSSECYENNPLSIIEAMAMGIPVIGSNIGGIPELINDEKNGFLFETKNAYDLEMKIQKALAITEQQYFELSQNAFSFAKANFSEEAHYQKLISVYNSVL
;
A
#
# COMPACT_ATOMS: atom_id res chain seq x y z
N MET A 1 -2.32 -18.78 -18.85
CA MET A 1 -3.63 -18.43 -18.25
C MET A 1 -4.06 -17.06 -18.77
N LYS A 2 -5.38 -16.87 -18.90
CA LYS A 2 -6.00 -15.53 -19.06
C LYS A 2 -6.40 -14.99 -17.68
N ILE A 3 -5.75 -13.94 -17.26
CA ILE A 3 -5.90 -13.42 -15.88
C ILE A 3 -6.57 -12.06 -15.92
N LEU A 4 -7.75 -11.95 -15.33
CA LEU A 4 -8.46 -10.70 -15.17
C LEU A 4 -7.88 -9.95 -13.95
N GLN A 5 -7.24 -8.82 -14.19
CA GLN A 5 -6.63 -7.98 -13.16
C GLN A 5 -7.55 -6.79 -12.87
N ILE A 6 -8.10 -6.72 -11.66
CA ILE A 6 -9.08 -5.70 -11.26
C ILE A 6 -8.41 -4.70 -10.33
N ASN A 7 -8.38 -3.43 -10.74
CA ASN A 7 -7.86 -2.33 -9.91
C ASN A 7 -8.68 -1.06 -10.12
N LYS A 8 -8.58 -0.12 -9.18
CA LYS A 8 -9.30 1.16 -9.31
C LYS A 8 -8.78 2.00 -10.47
N TYR A 9 -7.49 2.25 -10.55
CA TYR A 9 -6.87 3.13 -11.54
C TYR A 9 -5.96 2.34 -12.49
N PHE A 10 -5.92 2.77 -13.75
CA PHE A 10 -4.99 2.25 -14.75
C PHE A 10 -3.85 3.24 -15.05
N TYR A 11 -3.43 3.97 -14.00
CA TYR A 11 -2.26 4.86 -14.00
C TYR A 11 -1.57 4.82 -12.62
N LEU A 12 -0.30 5.22 -12.55
CA LEU A 12 0.45 5.24 -11.30
C LEU A 12 -0.03 6.39 -10.41
N LYS A 13 -0.73 6.06 -9.32
CA LYS A 13 -1.22 7.01 -8.30
C LYS A 13 -0.55 6.80 -6.95
N GLY A 14 -0.16 5.59 -6.61
CA GLY A 14 0.46 5.24 -5.34
C GLY A 14 0.97 3.81 -5.31
N GLY A 15 1.34 3.33 -4.12
CA GLY A 15 1.97 2.02 -3.97
C GLY A 15 1.14 0.82 -4.44
N ALA A 16 -0.19 0.86 -4.25
CA ALA A 16 -1.06 -0.23 -4.73
C ALA A 16 -1.06 -0.32 -6.26
N GLU A 17 -1.08 0.81 -6.97
CA GLU A 17 -0.98 0.85 -8.42
C GLU A 17 0.41 0.42 -8.91
N THR A 18 1.48 0.76 -8.18
CA THR A 18 2.83 0.26 -8.50
C THR A 18 2.86 -1.27 -8.43
N VAL A 19 2.32 -1.87 -7.37
CA VAL A 19 2.24 -3.34 -7.24
C VAL A 19 1.36 -3.94 -8.33
N PHE A 20 0.24 -3.31 -8.65
CA PHE A 20 -0.65 -3.75 -9.73
C PHE A 20 0.06 -3.79 -11.09
N PHE A 21 0.76 -2.73 -11.48
CA PHE A 21 1.49 -2.71 -12.75
C PHE A 21 2.68 -3.68 -12.75
N ASN A 22 3.45 -3.73 -11.68
CA ASN A 22 4.52 -4.71 -11.55
C ASN A 22 3.99 -6.15 -11.69
N THR A 23 2.81 -6.44 -11.11
CA THR A 23 2.16 -7.76 -11.24
C THR A 23 1.73 -8.03 -12.68
N ILE A 24 1.16 -7.05 -13.39
CA ILE A 24 0.81 -7.19 -14.82
C ILE A 24 2.05 -7.51 -15.65
N ASP A 25 3.12 -6.73 -15.47
CA ASP A 25 4.35 -6.89 -16.24
C ASP A 25 5.03 -8.22 -15.94
N LEU A 26 5.04 -8.65 -14.68
CA LEU A 26 5.55 -9.94 -14.25
C LEU A 26 4.78 -11.10 -14.90
N LEU A 27 3.46 -11.05 -14.88
CA LEU A 27 2.60 -12.08 -15.49
C LEU A 27 2.76 -12.13 -17.01
N LYS A 28 2.79 -10.97 -17.70
CA LYS A 28 2.99 -10.91 -19.15
C LYS A 28 4.35 -11.49 -19.57
N ARG A 29 5.43 -11.15 -18.85
CA ARG A 29 6.78 -11.69 -19.12
C ARG A 29 6.86 -13.21 -18.92
N ASN A 30 5.99 -13.78 -18.09
CA ASN A 30 5.88 -15.22 -17.89
C ASN A 30 4.80 -15.90 -18.76
N GLY A 31 4.39 -15.25 -19.87
CA GLY A 31 3.54 -15.85 -20.91
C GLY A 31 2.04 -15.91 -20.55
N HIS A 32 1.57 -15.14 -19.57
CA HIS A 32 0.15 -15.04 -19.27
C HIS A 32 -0.50 -13.89 -20.05
N MET A 33 -1.74 -14.10 -20.49
CA MET A 33 -2.58 -13.03 -21.01
C MET A 33 -3.21 -12.28 -19.83
N VAL A 34 -3.02 -10.96 -19.78
CA VAL A 34 -3.53 -10.12 -18.68
C VAL A 34 -4.58 -9.16 -19.23
N ILE A 35 -5.76 -9.21 -18.63
CA ILE A 35 -6.93 -8.40 -18.97
C ILE A 35 -7.17 -7.40 -17.84
N PRO A 36 -6.85 -6.11 -17.98
CA PRO A 36 -7.15 -5.11 -16.96
C PRO A 36 -8.63 -4.73 -16.97
N PHE A 37 -9.21 -4.54 -15.78
CA PHE A 37 -10.55 -3.98 -15.57
C PHE A 37 -10.45 -2.88 -14.51
N CYS A 38 -10.60 -1.62 -14.95
CA CYS A 38 -10.34 -0.44 -14.16
C CYS A 38 -11.41 0.63 -14.34
N LEU A 39 -11.27 1.77 -13.65
CA LEU A 39 -12.08 2.96 -13.94
C LEU A 39 -11.56 3.67 -15.17
N ASN A 40 -12.48 4.26 -15.94
CA ASN A 40 -12.11 5.20 -16.99
C ASN A 40 -11.59 6.51 -16.37
N ASN A 41 -10.42 6.95 -16.82
CA ASN A 41 -9.78 8.19 -16.36
C ASN A 41 -8.85 8.73 -17.46
N PRO A 42 -8.80 10.06 -17.68
CA PRO A 42 -7.93 10.67 -18.69
C PRO A 42 -6.41 10.39 -18.49
N LYS A 43 -6.00 10.01 -17.27
CA LYS A 43 -4.61 9.67 -16.93
C LYS A 43 -4.27 8.20 -17.19
N ASN A 44 -5.24 7.38 -17.59
CA ASN A 44 -4.98 5.96 -17.84
C ASN A 44 -3.95 5.75 -18.94
N LYS A 45 -3.15 4.71 -18.79
CA LYS A 45 -2.36 4.17 -19.89
C LYS A 45 -3.31 3.62 -20.97
N GLU A 46 -2.85 3.53 -22.20
CA GLU A 46 -3.59 2.89 -23.29
C GLU A 46 -3.82 1.40 -23.02
N SER A 47 -5.01 0.90 -23.37
CA SER A 47 -5.37 -0.50 -23.23
C SER A 47 -6.36 -0.93 -24.30
N GLU A 48 -6.16 -2.11 -24.88
CA GLU A 48 -7.14 -2.75 -25.79
C GLU A 48 -8.46 -3.10 -25.09
N PHE A 49 -8.49 -3.05 -23.75
CA PHE A 49 -9.67 -3.35 -22.91
C PHE A 49 -10.35 -2.10 -22.36
N ASP A 50 -9.99 -0.90 -22.79
CA ASP A 50 -10.49 0.37 -22.25
C ASP A 50 -12.02 0.53 -22.41
N SER A 51 -12.61 -0.06 -23.46
CA SER A 51 -14.06 -0.08 -23.69
C SER A 51 -14.86 -0.73 -22.56
N TYR A 52 -14.23 -1.61 -21.77
CA TYR A 52 -14.83 -2.23 -20.58
C TYR A 52 -14.62 -1.39 -19.30
N PHE A 53 -13.80 -0.33 -19.34
CA PHE A 53 -13.52 0.45 -18.14
C PHE A 53 -14.77 1.21 -17.68
N VAL A 54 -14.92 1.31 -16.35
CA VAL A 54 -16.14 1.81 -15.70
C VAL A 54 -16.08 3.33 -15.58
N ASN A 55 -17.12 4.01 -16.02
CA ASN A 55 -17.25 5.46 -15.82
C ASN A 55 -17.72 5.72 -14.39
N TYR A 56 -16.84 6.28 -13.58
CA TYR A 56 -17.15 6.62 -12.21
C TYR A 56 -16.50 7.96 -11.84
N PRO A 57 -17.28 9.00 -11.52
CA PRO A 57 -16.72 10.30 -11.18
C PRO A 57 -15.98 10.23 -9.83
N GLU A 58 -14.87 10.92 -9.71
CA GLU A 58 -14.24 11.10 -8.40
C GLU A 58 -15.17 11.96 -7.53
N LEU A 59 -15.65 11.40 -6.40
CA LEU A 59 -16.56 12.10 -5.48
C LEU A 59 -16.00 13.43 -4.94
N SER A 60 -14.68 13.61 -4.97
CA SER A 60 -14.00 14.85 -4.63
C SER A 60 -14.28 15.99 -5.61
N GLU A 61 -14.59 15.67 -6.85
CA GLU A 61 -14.87 16.62 -7.95
C GLU A 61 -16.35 16.88 -8.14
N CYS A 62 -17.22 16.12 -7.44
CA CYS A 62 -18.67 16.24 -7.54
C CYS A 62 -19.24 17.31 -6.61
N ASN A 63 -20.27 18.05 -7.09
CA ASN A 63 -21.09 18.90 -6.24
C ASN A 63 -22.00 18.06 -5.31
N LEU A 64 -22.70 18.72 -4.36
CA LEU A 64 -23.49 18.03 -3.33
C LEU A 64 -24.61 17.14 -3.93
N LEU A 65 -25.29 17.61 -4.98
CA LEU A 65 -26.37 16.87 -5.66
C LEU A 65 -25.81 15.64 -6.40
N GLN A 66 -24.71 15.81 -7.12
CA GLN A 66 -24.03 14.72 -7.80
C GLN A 66 -23.51 13.67 -6.79
N ARG A 67 -23.00 14.10 -5.62
CA ARG A 67 -22.60 13.16 -4.55
C ARG A 67 -23.78 12.32 -4.07
N LEU A 68 -24.97 12.92 -3.92
CA LEU A 68 -26.17 12.19 -3.49
C LEU A 68 -26.62 11.14 -4.51
N THR A 69 -26.57 11.47 -5.82
CA THR A 69 -26.92 10.51 -6.87
C THR A 69 -25.91 9.37 -7.00
N HIS A 70 -24.62 9.61 -6.69
CA HIS A 70 -23.56 8.59 -6.76
C HIS A 70 -23.33 7.78 -5.48
N ILE A 71 -24.07 8.06 -4.38
CA ILE A 71 -23.96 7.24 -3.17
C ILE A 71 -24.39 5.80 -3.42
N SER A 72 -25.44 5.59 -4.24
CA SER A 72 -25.86 4.22 -4.60
C SER A 72 -24.77 3.47 -5.34
N ASP A 73 -24.07 4.12 -6.28
CA ASP A 73 -23.00 3.55 -7.07
C ASP A 73 -21.73 3.31 -6.22
N PHE A 74 -21.50 4.15 -5.21
CA PHE A 74 -20.43 3.95 -4.25
C PHE A 74 -20.58 2.62 -3.48
N ILE A 75 -21.83 2.28 -3.10
CA ILE A 75 -22.14 1.06 -2.35
C ILE A 75 -22.31 -0.13 -3.30
N TYR A 76 -23.04 0.06 -4.43
CA TYR A 76 -23.34 -0.99 -5.39
C TYR A 76 -23.36 -0.44 -6.82
N ASN A 77 -22.24 -0.55 -7.52
CA ASN A 77 -22.03 -0.02 -8.86
C ASN A 77 -22.59 -0.98 -9.93
N LYS A 78 -23.77 -0.69 -10.45
CA LYS A 78 -24.44 -1.51 -11.48
C LYS A 78 -23.70 -1.50 -12.81
N GLU A 79 -23.10 -0.34 -13.20
CA GLU A 79 -22.31 -0.24 -14.43
C GLU A 79 -21.09 -1.16 -14.36
N ALA A 80 -20.39 -1.18 -13.22
CA ALA A 80 -19.25 -2.09 -13.01
C ALA A 80 -19.66 -3.56 -13.17
N ALA A 81 -20.80 -3.96 -12.59
CA ALA A 81 -21.32 -5.31 -12.72
C ALA A 81 -21.63 -5.65 -14.19
N HIS A 82 -22.32 -4.76 -14.92
CA HIS A 82 -22.71 -4.99 -16.32
C HIS A 82 -21.46 -5.04 -17.25
N LYS A 83 -20.54 -4.12 -17.11
CA LYS A 83 -19.32 -4.07 -17.93
C LYS A 83 -18.42 -5.28 -17.66
N LEU A 84 -18.32 -5.71 -16.39
CA LEU A 84 -17.60 -6.93 -16.05
C LEU A 84 -18.24 -8.17 -16.65
N GLU A 85 -19.57 -8.27 -16.59
CA GLU A 85 -20.31 -9.39 -17.19
C GLU A 85 -20.03 -9.49 -18.70
N LYS A 86 -20.11 -8.37 -19.43
CA LYS A 86 -19.76 -8.29 -20.85
C LYS A 86 -18.31 -8.77 -21.11
N LEU A 87 -17.35 -8.25 -20.32
CA LEU A 87 -15.94 -8.64 -20.44
C LEU A 87 -15.75 -10.15 -20.25
N ILE A 88 -16.38 -10.74 -19.20
CA ILE A 88 -16.25 -12.18 -18.92
C ILE A 88 -16.81 -13.03 -20.07
N VAL A 89 -17.96 -12.67 -20.63
CA VAL A 89 -18.58 -13.41 -21.74
C VAL A 89 -17.69 -13.39 -22.97
N GLU A 90 -17.10 -12.24 -23.30
CA GLU A 90 -16.29 -12.05 -24.50
C GLU A 90 -14.84 -12.57 -24.31
N GLN A 91 -14.22 -12.36 -23.16
CA GLN A 91 -12.81 -12.67 -22.93
C GLN A 91 -12.56 -14.02 -22.27
N ARG A 92 -13.51 -14.54 -21.50
CA ARG A 92 -13.46 -15.84 -20.79
C ARG A 92 -12.15 -16.00 -19.99
N PRO A 93 -11.92 -15.15 -18.95
CA PRO A 93 -10.75 -15.28 -18.11
C PRO A 93 -10.77 -16.56 -17.28
N ASP A 94 -9.60 -17.16 -17.03
CA ASP A 94 -9.45 -18.37 -16.23
C ASP A 94 -9.60 -18.05 -14.73
N LEU A 95 -9.17 -16.86 -14.29
CA LEU A 95 -9.28 -16.38 -12.91
C LEU A 95 -9.33 -14.85 -12.86
N ALA A 96 -9.81 -14.32 -11.73
CA ALA A 96 -9.79 -12.90 -11.40
C ALA A 96 -8.88 -12.62 -10.21
N HIS A 97 -7.99 -11.62 -10.35
CA HIS A 97 -7.17 -11.11 -9.26
C HIS A 97 -7.52 -9.65 -8.99
N ILE A 98 -8.03 -9.36 -7.80
CA ILE A 98 -8.48 -8.05 -7.36
C ILE A 98 -7.38 -7.38 -6.52
N HIS A 99 -7.02 -6.13 -6.85
CA HIS A 99 -6.15 -5.28 -6.03
C HIS A 99 -6.94 -4.23 -5.25
N LEU A 100 -7.73 -3.40 -5.94
CA LEU A 100 -8.59 -2.41 -5.30
C LEU A 100 -10.04 -2.58 -5.78
N LEU A 101 -10.92 -2.93 -4.85
CA LEU A 101 -12.33 -3.20 -5.10
C LEU A 101 -13.23 -2.02 -4.73
N PHE A 102 -12.96 -1.40 -3.58
CA PHE A 102 -13.87 -0.46 -2.95
C PHE A 102 -13.76 0.97 -3.49
N ASN A 103 -14.86 1.74 -3.37
CA ASN A 103 -14.96 3.12 -3.85
C ASN A 103 -14.80 3.27 -5.37
N SER A 104 -15.12 2.21 -6.12
CA SER A 104 -15.01 2.17 -7.58
C SER A 104 -15.95 1.13 -8.16
N HIS A 105 -15.49 -0.11 -8.24
CA HIS A 105 -16.26 -1.25 -8.73
C HIS A 105 -17.29 -1.72 -7.71
N SER A 106 -17.05 -1.45 -6.42
CA SER A 106 -17.85 -1.91 -5.27
C SER A 106 -17.96 -3.44 -5.18
N VAL A 107 -18.75 -3.92 -4.23
CA VAL A 107 -19.03 -5.38 -4.11
C VAL A 107 -19.93 -5.93 -5.24
N SER A 108 -20.45 -5.06 -6.12
CA SER A 108 -21.37 -5.45 -7.21
C SER A 108 -20.76 -6.43 -8.21
N ILE A 109 -19.44 -6.44 -8.36
CA ILE A 109 -18.74 -7.35 -9.27
C ILE A 109 -18.60 -8.77 -8.71
N LEU A 110 -18.70 -8.96 -7.40
CA LEU A 110 -18.50 -10.27 -6.76
C LEU A 110 -19.58 -11.30 -7.15
N PRO A 111 -20.88 -10.96 -7.15
CA PRO A 111 -21.92 -11.86 -7.66
C PRO A 111 -21.74 -12.22 -9.13
N VAL A 112 -21.21 -11.30 -9.95
CA VAL A 112 -20.94 -11.57 -11.38
C VAL A 112 -19.83 -12.62 -11.52
N LEU A 113 -18.70 -12.44 -10.84
CA LEU A 113 -17.61 -13.42 -10.84
C LEU A 113 -18.10 -14.81 -10.40
N LYS A 114 -18.91 -14.85 -9.34
CA LYS A 114 -19.49 -16.11 -8.84
C LYS A 114 -20.48 -16.74 -9.84
N LYS A 115 -21.33 -15.96 -10.50
CA LYS A 115 -22.30 -16.42 -11.52
C LYS A 115 -21.60 -17.18 -12.66
N TYR A 116 -20.42 -16.69 -13.06
CA TYR A 116 -19.64 -17.30 -14.14
C TYR A 116 -18.57 -18.27 -13.65
N ASN A 117 -18.58 -18.63 -12.36
CA ASN A 117 -17.61 -19.54 -11.73
C ASN A 117 -16.15 -19.12 -11.96
N ILE A 118 -15.86 -17.80 -11.97
CA ILE A 118 -14.50 -17.30 -12.11
C ILE A 118 -13.81 -17.38 -10.73
N PRO A 119 -12.78 -18.23 -10.55
CA PRO A 119 -12.00 -18.26 -9.32
C PRO A 119 -11.44 -16.88 -9.02
N THR A 120 -11.61 -16.40 -7.79
CA THR A 120 -11.32 -15.01 -7.44
C THR A 120 -10.32 -14.94 -6.30
N ILE A 121 -9.25 -14.19 -6.52
CA ILE A 121 -8.21 -13.90 -5.54
C ILE A 121 -8.21 -12.40 -5.27
N MET A 122 -7.86 -11.99 -4.05
CA MET A 122 -7.71 -10.57 -3.71
C MET A 122 -6.40 -10.32 -2.97
N THR A 123 -5.56 -9.44 -3.51
CA THR A 123 -4.46 -8.85 -2.75
C THR A 123 -4.98 -7.69 -1.90
N VAL A 124 -4.75 -7.77 -0.60
CA VAL A 124 -5.26 -6.82 0.40
C VAL A 124 -4.19 -5.80 0.72
N HIS A 125 -4.31 -4.60 0.12
CA HIS A 125 -3.35 -3.51 0.29
C HIS A 125 -3.66 -2.60 1.48
N ASP A 126 -4.91 -2.59 1.96
CA ASP A 126 -5.37 -1.74 3.05
C ASP A 126 -6.31 -2.50 4.00
N TYR A 127 -6.79 -1.83 5.03
CA TYR A 127 -7.68 -2.45 6.03
C TYR A 127 -9.18 -2.24 5.73
N ARG A 128 -9.56 -1.90 4.51
CA ARG A 128 -10.95 -1.57 4.19
C ARG A 128 -11.94 -2.72 4.42
N LEU A 129 -11.49 -3.94 4.35
CA LEU A 129 -12.33 -5.11 4.66
C LEU A 129 -12.85 -5.10 6.11
N ILE A 130 -12.10 -4.50 7.03
CA ILE A 130 -12.37 -4.56 8.49
C ILE A 130 -12.43 -3.17 9.18
N CYS A 131 -12.04 -2.11 8.48
CA CYS A 131 -12.08 -0.73 8.95
C CYS A 131 -12.72 0.18 7.89
N PRO A 132 -13.85 0.86 8.15
CA PRO A 132 -14.50 1.73 7.16
C PRO A 132 -13.58 2.78 6.55
N ALA A 133 -12.72 3.41 7.37
CA ALA A 133 -11.75 4.41 6.96
C ALA A 133 -10.41 3.82 6.47
N TYR A 134 -10.31 2.51 6.26
CA TYR A 134 -9.18 1.74 5.68
C TYR A 134 -7.81 1.83 6.37
N ALA A 135 -7.59 2.73 7.32
CA ALA A 135 -6.26 3.05 7.85
C ALA A 135 -6.12 2.83 9.35
N PHE A 136 -7.17 2.33 10.04
CA PHE A 136 -7.21 2.26 11.50
C PHE A 136 -6.84 3.58 12.19
N ARG A 137 -7.28 4.71 11.59
CA ARG A 137 -7.11 6.05 12.17
C ARG A 137 -8.44 6.72 12.43
N ASP A 138 -8.57 7.41 13.56
CA ASP A 138 -9.73 8.25 13.84
C ASP A 138 -9.62 9.62 13.13
N GLY A 139 -10.65 10.46 13.25
CA GLY A 139 -10.67 11.78 12.62
C GLY A 139 -9.63 12.76 13.15
N LYS A 140 -8.99 12.45 14.27
CA LYS A 140 -7.87 13.20 14.88
C LYS A 140 -6.49 12.63 14.49
N GLY A 141 -6.46 11.58 13.67
CA GLY A 141 -5.22 10.97 13.24
C GLY A 141 -4.64 9.91 14.19
N ASN A 142 -5.30 9.60 15.30
CA ASN A 142 -4.84 8.58 16.23
C ASN A 142 -5.19 7.17 15.75
N ILE A 143 -4.37 6.18 16.11
CA ILE A 143 -4.68 4.76 15.86
C ILE A 143 -5.98 4.39 16.56
N CYS A 144 -6.89 3.74 15.85
CA CYS A 144 -8.21 3.39 16.34
C CYS A 144 -8.65 2.00 15.81
N GLU A 145 -8.79 1.06 16.73
CA GLU A 145 -9.28 -0.30 16.43
C GLU A 145 -10.71 -0.54 16.95
N LYS A 146 -11.47 0.51 17.28
CA LYS A 146 -12.79 0.35 17.92
C LYS A 146 -13.78 -0.45 17.09
N CYS A 147 -13.81 -0.26 15.75
CA CYS A 147 -14.69 -1.02 14.86
C CYS A 147 -14.33 -2.51 14.86
N LEU A 148 -13.04 -2.85 14.88
CA LEU A 148 -12.55 -4.21 14.95
C LEU A 148 -12.98 -4.89 16.25
N ARG A 149 -12.68 -4.27 17.41
CA ARG A 149 -12.94 -4.82 18.74
C ARG A 149 -14.43 -4.95 19.06
N SER A 150 -15.23 -3.94 18.71
CA SER A 150 -16.67 -3.93 18.98
C SER A 150 -17.51 -4.66 17.93
N LYS A 151 -16.91 -5.05 16.80
CA LYS A 151 -17.61 -5.56 15.59
C LYS A 151 -18.72 -4.62 15.11
N SER A 152 -18.61 -3.32 15.39
CA SER A 152 -19.58 -2.28 15.03
C SER A 152 -18.91 -1.12 14.29
N TYR A 153 -19.35 -0.86 13.07
CA TYR A 153 -18.83 0.22 12.24
C TYR A 153 -19.33 1.60 12.65
N TYR A 154 -20.32 1.70 13.54
CA TYR A 154 -20.85 2.97 14.05
C TYR A 154 -19.76 3.84 14.70
N ASN A 155 -18.72 3.23 15.27
CA ASN A 155 -17.57 3.94 15.81
C ASN A 155 -16.88 4.85 14.77
N CYS A 156 -16.97 4.54 13.48
CA CYS A 156 -16.43 5.38 12.43
C CYS A 156 -17.14 6.74 12.34
N ILE A 157 -18.48 6.75 12.56
CA ILE A 157 -19.27 7.99 12.60
C ILE A 157 -18.89 8.80 13.85
N LEU A 158 -18.90 8.16 15.04
CA LEU A 158 -18.58 8.82 16.31
C LEU A 158 -17.20 9.47 16.32
N LYS A 159 -16.23 8.80 15.70
CA LYS A 159 -14.84 9.24 15.61
C LYS A 159 -14.52 10.06 14.37
N ARG A 160 -15.51 10.30 13.50
CA ARG A 160 -15.35 11.03 12.22
C ARG A 160 -14.12 10.58 11.45
N CYS A 161 -13.93 9.24 11.33
CA CYS A 161 -12.68 8.63 10.85
C CYS A 161 -12.27 9.04 9.43
N SER A 162 -13.19 9.53 8.60
CA SER A 162 -12.88 10.05 7.27
C SER A 162 -12.44 11.50 7.34
N LYS A 163 -11.18 11.75 7.66
CA LYS A 163 -10.56 13.09 7.69
C LYS A 163 -11.41 14.12 8.49
N ASN A 164 -11.91 13.72 9.64
CA ASN A 164 -12.80 14.50 10.50
C ASN A 164 -14.11 14.96 9.82
N ASN A 165 -14.52 14.35 8.71
CA ASN A 165 -15.73 14.65 7.98
C ASN A 165 -16.86 13.69 8.36
N LEU A 166 -17.94 14.20 8.95
CA LEU A 166 -19.08 13.41 9.43
C LEU A 166 -19.83 12.74 8.25
N GLY A 167 -20.13 13.48 7.19
CA GLY A 167 -20.88 12.96 6.03
C GLY A 167 -20.14 11.79 5.35
N ASN A 168 -18.85 11.96 5.08
CA ASN A 168 -18.04 10.90 4.53
C ASN A 168 -17.95 9.68 5.47
N SER A 169 -17.86 9.90 6.79
CA SER A 169 -17.83 8.82 7.78
C SER A 169 -19.14 8.03 7.82
N ILE A 170 -20.29 8.69 7.62
CA ILE A 170 -21.59 8.05 7.49
C ILE A 170 -21.62 7.15 6.23
N ILE A 171 -21.22 7.69 5.07
CA ILE A 171 -21.19 6.91 3.81
C ILE A 171 -20.31 5.68 3.92
N LEU A 172 -19.09 5.82 4.47
CA LEU A 172 -18.18 4.69 4.69
C LEU A 172 -18.74 3.65 5.65
N THR A 173 -19.49 4.10 6.66
CA THR A 173 -20.14 3.21 7.63
C THR A 173 -21.27 2.43 6.96
N LEU A 174 -22.11 3.08 6.17
CA LEU A 174 -23.20 2.44 5.42
C LEU A 174 -22.65 1.42 4.42
N ASP A 175 -21.62 1.77 3.65
CA ASP A 175 -20.90 0.83 2.78
C ASP A 175 -20.38 -0.38 3.55
N SER A 176 -19.77 -0.16 4.72
CA SER A 176 -19.22 -1.24 5.53
C SER A 176 -20.30 -2.18 6.07
N TYR A 177 -21.44 -1.67 6.51
CA TYR A 177 -22.57 -2.50 6.90
C TYR A 177 -23.16 -3.25 5.71
N PHE A 178 -23.37 -2.59 4.56
CA PHE A 178 -23.90 -3.23 3.37
C PHE A 178 -23.04 -4.43 2.95
N ARG A 179 -21.74 -4.24 2.80
CA ARG A 179 -20.80 -5.31 2.41
C ARG A 179 -20.54 -6.36 3.49
N SER A 180 -20.87 -6.08 4.77
CA SER A 180 -20.75 -7.08 5.85
C SER A 180 -22.01 -7.90 6.06
N ILE A 181 -23.14 -7.46 5.52
CA ILE A 181 -24.45 -8.12 5.67
C ILE A 181 -24.90 -8.76 4.36
N VAL A 182 -24.86 -7.99 3.25
CA VAL A 182 -25.49 -8.40 1.97
C VAL A 182 -24.49 -9.14 1.08
N TYR A 183 -23.31 -8.55 0.82
CA TYR A 183 -22.31 -9.13 -0.07
C TYR A 183 -20.95 -9.23 0.63
N LYS A 184 -20.83 -10.21 1.54
CA LYS A 184 -19.58 -10.40 2.31
C LYS A 184 -18.45 -10.86 1.38
N PRO A 185 -17.37 -10.06 1.20
CA PRO A 185 -16.29 -10.46 0.30
C PRO A 185 -15.70 -11.84 0.62
N ILE A 186 -15.67 -12.23 1.89
CA ILE A 186 -15.16 -13.54 2.33
C ILE A 186 -16.00 -14.73 1.80
N ASP A 187 -17.25 -14.51 1.41
CA ASP A 187 -18.14 -15.58 0.88
C ASP A 187 -18.02 -15.72 -0.65
N TYR A 188 -17.37 -14.76 -1.31
CA TYR A 188 -17.21 -14.70 -2.77
C TYR A 188 -15.78 -14.94 -3.22
N ILE A 189 -14.80 -14.49 -2.43
CA ILE A 189 -13.39 -14.57 -2.75
C ILE A 189 -12.84 -15.92 -2.28
N ASN A 190 -12.17 -16.64 -3.18
CA ASN A 190 -11.60 -17.96 -2.91
C ASN A 190 -10.35 -17.87 -2.03
N LYS A 191 -9.45 -16.90 -2.32
CA LYS A 191 -8.22 -16.73 -1.56
C LYS A 191 -7.83 -15.24 -1.42
N PHE A 192 -7.35 -14.88 -0.22
CA PHE A 192 -6.81 -13.55 0.07
C PHE A 192 -5.29 -13.62 0.19
N ILE A 193 -4.60 -12.68 -0.43
CA ILE A 193 -3.17 -12.46 -0.29
C ILE A 193 -2.98 -11.20 0.54
N PHE A 194 -2.50 -11.33 1.77
CA PHE A 194 -2.13 -10.20 2.59
C PHE A 194 -0.67 -9.84 2.34
N VAL A 195 -0.37 -8.55 2.23
CA VAL A 195 0.99 -8.09 1.94
C VAL A 195 1.90 -8.02 3.18
N SER A 196 1.37 -8.37 4.36
CA SER A 196 2.11 -8.56 5.60
C SER A 196 1.40 -9.57 6.52
N GLN A 197 2.16 -10.18 7.41
CA GLN A 197 1.60 -11.06 8.44
C GLN A 197 0.77 -10.24 9.45
N PHE A 198 1.19 -9.00 9.75
CA PHE A 198 0.44 -8.07 10.59
C PHE A 198 -0.97 -7.84 10.04
N SER A 199 -1.09 -7.49 8.75
CA SER A 199 -2.39 -7.29 8.12
C SER A 199 -3.23 -8.57 8.13
N ARG A 200 -2.62 -9.71 7.82
CA ARG A 200 -3.29 -11.02 7.90
C ARG A 200 -3.84 -11.30 9.29
N ASN A 201 -3.06 -11.09 10.34
CA ASN A 201 -3.46 -11.33 11.73
C ASN A 201 -4.62 -10.41 12.15
N LYS A 202 -4.61 -9.12 11.74
CA LYS A 202 -5.72 -8.19 11.99
C LYS A 202 -7.03 -8.64 11.32
N HIS A 203 -6.95 -9.22 10.13
CA HIS A 203 -8.14 -9.75 9.46
C HIS A 203 -8.63 -11.06 10.09
N ILE A 204 -7.73 -11.94 10.55
CA ILE A 204 -8.09 -13.15 11.31
C ILE A 204 -8.74 -12.77 12.66
N GLU A 205 -8.26 -11.72 13.34
CA GLU A 205 -8.89 -11.17 14.55
C GLU A 205 -10.33 -10.70 14.29
N ALA A 206 -10.58 -10.10 13.12
CA ALA A 206 -11.92 -9.66 12.72
C ALA A 206 -12.85 -10.83 12.40
N ASP A 207 -12.36 -11.82 11.65
CA ASP A 207 -13.12 -13.01 11.23
C ASP A 207 -12.16 -14.19 11.03
N GLN A 208 -12.32 -15.23 11.84
CA GLN A 208 -11.47 -16.44 11.84
C GLN A 208 -11.45 -17.17 10.49
N ARG A 209 -12.47 -17.00 9.65
CA ARG A 209 -12.52 -17.58 8.30
C ARG A 209 -11.36 -17.13 7.39
N TYR A 210 -10.78 -15.96 7.66
CA TYR A 210 -9.57 -15.53 6.95
C TYR A 210 -8.37 -16.45 7.18
N LYS A 211 -8.32 -17.21 8.30
CA LYS A 211 -7.19 -18.11 8.59
C LYS A 211 -6.99 -19.14 7.47
N ASP A 212 -8.06 -19.76 7.03
CA ASP A 212 -8.03 -20.85 6.03
C ASP A 212 -8.07 -20.31 4.58
N LYS A 213 -8.69 -19.14 4.38
CA LYS A 213 -8.83 -18.49 3.08
C LYS A 213 -7.69 -17.53 2.75
N SER A 214 -6.60 -17.49 3.51
CA SER A 214 -5.56 -16.51 3.24
C SER A 214 -4.14 -17.07 3.34
N THR A 215 -3.27 -16.39 2.62
CA THR A 215 -1.82 -16.46 2.76
C THR A 215 -1.25 -15.05 2.89
N PHE A 216 0.05 -14.91 3.20
CA PHE A 216 0.74 -13.64 3.04
C PHE A 216 1.82 -13.73 1.98
N LEU A 217 2.01 -12.64 1.25
CA LEU A 217 3.02 -12.51 0.22
C LEU A 217 3.42 -11.04 0.17
N TYR A 218 4.65 -10.74 0.54
CA TYR A 218 5.18 -9.37 0.48
C TYR A 218 5.09 -8.81 -0.94
N ASN A 219 4.93 -7.49 -1.05
CA ASN A 219 5.13 -6.79 -2.31
C ASN A 219 6.57 -7.04 -2.80
N PHE A 220 6.80 -6.84 -4.07
CA PHE A 220 8.09 -7.07 -4.69
C PHE A 220 8.56 -5.84 -5.47
N THR A 221 9.83 -5.85 -5.85
CA THR A 221 10.41 -4.87 -6.76
C THR A 221 10.93 -5.57 -8.01
N PRO A 222 10.72 -4.97 -9.20
CA PRO A 222 11.23 -5.54 -10.45
C PRO A 222 12.77 -5.51 -10.54
N HIS A 223 13.42 -4.72 -9.70
CA HIS A 223 14.86 -4.52 -9.75
C HIS A 223 15.51 -4.89 -8.42
N ILE A 224 16.35 -5.92 -8.44
CA ILE A 224 17.29 -6.22 -7.36
C ILE A 224 18.66 -5.82 -7.87
N TYR A 225 19.27 -4.85 -7.23
CA TYR A 225 20.57 -4.31 -7.57
C TYR A 225 21.67 -5.12 -6.87
N ASN A 226 22.93 -4.77 -7.06
CA ASN A 226 24.01 -5.31 -6.25
C ASN A 226 24.06 -4.59 -4.90
N ALA A 227 24.42 -5.32 -3.85
CA ALA A 227 24.63 -4.71 -2.54
C ALA A 227 25.70 -3.63 -2.61
N LYS A 228 25.47 -2.54 -1.89
CA LYS A 228 26.36 -1.39 -1.91
C LYS A 228 27.67 -1.69 -1.20
N LYS A 229 28.79 -1.21 -1.77
CA LYS A 229 30.13 -1.38 -1.18
C LYS A 229 30.56 -0.18 -0.34
N GLU A 230 29.95 0.97 -0.55
CA GLU A 230 30.35 2.22 0.10
C GLU A 230 29.15 2.85 0.84
N ARG A 231 29.43 3.44 1.98
CA ARG A 231 28.44 4.17 2.77
C ARG A 231 28.00 5.44 2.05
N GLY A 232 26.70 5.72 2.03
CA GLY A 232 26.17 6.94 1.43
C GLY A 232 26.45 8.20 2.25
N LYS A 233 25.96 9.35 1.76
CA LYS A 233 26.34 10.67 2.30
C LYS A 233 25.23 11.37 3.06
N TYR A 234 23.98 10.88 3.00
CA TYR A 234 22.82 11.55 3.56
C TYR A 234 21.75 10.55 4.01
N LEU A 235 20.84 10.99 4.85
CA LEU A 235 19.59 10.28 5.16
C LEU A 235 18.55 10.63 4.10
N LEU A 236 17.74 9.66 3.70
CA LEU A 236 16.70 9.86 2.70
C LEU A 236 15.33 9.47 3.26
N PHE A 237 14.37 10.38 3.16
CA PHE A 237 12.95 10.06 3.23
C PHE A 237 12.37 10.19 1.82
N PHE A 238 11.58 9.19 1.37
CA PHE A 238 10.83 9.33 0.13
C PHE A 238 9.43 8.73 0.25
N GLY A 239 8.47 9.46 -0.30
CA GLY A 239 7.07 9.13 -0.24
C GLY A 239 6.16 10.34 -0.05
N ARG A 240 4.91 10.09 0.35
CA ARG A 240 3.95 11.16 0.59
C ARG A 240 4.31 11.97 1.83
N ILE A 241 4.40 13.29 1.68
CA ILE A 241 4.68 14.21 2.78
C ILE A 241 3.38 14.54 3.52
N SER A 242 3.10 13.76 4.57
CA SER A 242 1.83 13.83 5.33
C SER A 242 2.02 13.41 6.79
N GLU A 243 1.07 13.77 7.64
CA GLU A 243 1.14 13.46 9.08
C GLU A 243 1.31 11.96 9.36
N GLU A 244 0.56 11.11 8.67
CA GLU A 244 0.61 9.66 8.87
C GLU A 244 1.97 9.04 8.52
N LYS A 245 2.78 9.73 7.73
CA LYS A 245 4.15 9.32 7.41
C LYS A 245 5.18 9.80 8.42
N GLY A 246 4.73 10.49 9.48
CA GLY A 246 5.57 10.88 10.62
C GLY A 246 6.65 11.91 10.28
N ILE A 247 6.37 12.78 9.30
CA ILE A 247 7.30 13.85 8.90
C ILE A 247 7.61 14.77 10.07
N GLY A 248 6.62 15.07 10.92
CA GLY A 248 6.83 15.89 12.13
C GLY A 248 7.85 15.27 13.08
N THR A 249 7.69 13.98 13.38
CA THR A 249 8.64 13.21 14.21
C THR A 249 10.04 13.18 13.61
N LEU A 250 10.15 13.01 12.27
CA LEU A 250 11.43 13.01 11.57
C LEU A 250 12.13 14.38 11.65
N ILE A 251 11.41 15.46 11.37
CA ILE A 251 11.99 16.83 11.43
C ILE A 251 12.43 17.16 12.86
N GLU A 252 11.65 16.78 13.87
CA GLU A 252 12.01 17.00 15.27
C GLU A 252 13.30 16.26 15.66
N ALA A 253 13.46 15.01 15.24
CA ALA A 253 14.67 14.24 15.49
C ALA A 253 15.90 14.84 14.78
N ILE A 254 15.76 15.31 13.54
CA ILE A 254 16.87 15.85 12.73
C ILE A 254 17.36 17.22 13.24
N LYS A 255 16.54 18.00 13.92
CA LYS A 255 16.96 19.30 14.50
C LYS A 255 18.20 19.18 15.38
N ASN A 256 18.34 18.06 16.10
CA ASN A 256 19.43 17.83 17.04
C ASN A 256 20.66 17.15 16.39
N ILE A 257 20.63 16.91 15.08
CA ILE A 257 21.72 16.27 14.33
C ILE A 257 22.10 17.17 13.12
N PRO A 258 22.68 18.36 13.35
CA PRO A 258 22.91 19.33 12.28
C PRO A 258 23.97 18.91 11.24
N ASP A 259 24.86 17.99 11.59
CA ASP A 259 25.99 17.57 10.76
C ASP A 259 25.60 16.56 9.66
N ILE A 260 24.36 16.06 9.66
CA ILE A 260 23.88 15.12 8.64
C ILE A 260 22.79 15.75 7.77
N THR A 261 22.92 15.62 6.46
CA THR A 261 21.90 16.07 5.52
C THR A 261 20.73 15.08 5.49
N LEU A 262 19.51 15.58 5.63
CA LEU A 262 18.28 14.85 5.33
C LEU A 262 17.72 15.32 3.99
N LYS A 263 17.59 14.40 3.03
CA LYS A 263 16.89 14.64 1.75
C LYS A 263 15.47 14.09 1.83
N ILE A 264 14.50 14.91 1.42
CA ILE A 264 13.09 14.56 1.42
C ILE A 264 12.57 14.61 -0.02
N ALA A 265 12.31 13.44 -0.60
CA ALA A 265 11.76 13.27 -1.94
C ALA A 265 10.27 12.91 -1.88
N GLY A 266 9.41 13.78 -2.39
CA GLY A 266 7.97 13.57 -2.41
C GLY A 266 7.18 14.87 -2.40
N THR A 267 5.86 14.72 -2.40
CA THR A 267 4.88 15.81 -2.26
C THR A 267 3.76 15.37 -1.32
N GLY A 268 2.95 16.32 -0.88
CA GLY A 268 1.82 16.01 0.00
C GLY A 268 1.30 17.21 0.77
N PRO A 269 0.31 17.02 1.63
CA PRO A 269 -0.36 18.10 2.35
C PRO A 269 0.56 18.97 3.23
N LEU A 270 1.71 18.42 3.68
CA LEU A 270 2.66 19.14 4.53
C LEU A 270 3.86 19.70 3.76
N TYR A 271 3.89 19.59 2.43
CA TYR A 271 5.04 20.06 1.63
C TYR A 271 5.29 21.57 1.80
N ASP A 272 4.25 22.38 1.66
CA ASP A 272 4.37 23.83 1.76
C ASP A 272 4.80 24.28 3.17
N SER A 273 4.27 23.64 4.22
CA SER A 273 4.69 23.96 5.59
C SER A 273 6.16 23.58 5.85
N LEU A 274 6.66 22.50 5.24
CA LEU A 274 8.07 22.13 5.34
C LEU A 274 8.99 23.08 4.56
N SER A 275 8.55 23.62 3.43
CA SER A 275 9.36 24.54 2.61
C SER A 275 9.67 25.86 3.33
N HIS A 276 8.90 26.21 4.35
CA HIS A 276 9.12 27.38 5.21
C HIS A 276 10.02 27.09 6.43
N LEU A 277 10.41 25.83 6.64
CA LEU A 277 11.35 25.51 7.73
C LEU A 277 12.76 25.94 7.34
N ASN A 278 13.34 26.83 8.14
CA ASN A 278 14.71 27.26 7.97
C ASN A 278 15.69 26.27 8.63
N MET A 279 15.89 25.10 7.99
CA MET A 279 16.80 24.06 8.46
C MET A 279 17.86 23.79 7.38
N PRO A 280 19.11 24.22 7.58
CA PRO A 280 20.16 24.15 6.53
C PRO A 280 20.56 22.72 6.17
N ASN A 281 20.29 21.76 7.05
CA ASN A 281 20.56 20.33 6.84
C ASN A 281 19.37 19.55 6.27
N VAL A 282 18.27 20.20 5.85
CA VAL A 282 17.11 19.56 5.25
C VAL A 282 16.88 20.05 3.82
N GLU A 283 16.94 19.14 2.86
CA GLU A 283 16.73 19.42 1.43
C GLU A 283 15.39 18.85 0.97
N LEU A 284 14.45 19.70 0.51
CA LEU A 284 13.20 19.31 -0.11
C LEU A 284 13.38 19.17 -1.63
N LEU A 285 13.25 17.96 -2.16
CA LEU A 285 13.53 17.63 -3.56
C LEU A 285 12.29 17.60 -4.47
N GLY A 286 11.08 17.73 -3.90
CA GLY A 286 9.84 17.52 -4.64
C GLY A 286 9.63 16.05 -5.04
N PHE A 287 8.66 15.82 -5.92
CA PHE A 287 8.37 14.47 -6.40
C PHE A 287 9.48 13.93 -7.29
N LYS A 288 9.95 12.71 -7.00
CA LYS A 288 10.98 12.00 -7.76
C LYS A 288 10.48 10.61 -8.14
N GLN A 289 10.86 10.14 -9.33
CA GLN A 289 10.51 8.80 -9.81
C GLN A 289 11.57 8.26 -10.79
N GLY A 290 11.49 6.96 -11.09
CA GLY A 290 12.40 6.31 -12.04
C GLY A 290 13.86 6.48 -11.64
N LYS A 291 14.72 6.75 -12.63
CA LYS A 291 16.17 6.83 -12.42
C LYS A 291 16.58 7.89 -11.41
N GLU A 292 15.90 9.04 -11.34
CA GLU A 292 16.21 10.08 -10.34
C GLU A 292 15.99 9.59 -8.90
N LEU A 293 14.91 8.84 -8.66
CA LEU A 293 14.63 8.26 -7.34
C LEU A 293 15.60 7.12 -7.03
N GLU A 294 15.90 6.28 -8.00
CA GLU A 294 16.90 5.21 -7.85
C GLU A 294 18.26 5.75 -7.45
N ASP A 295 18.75 6.80 -8.13
CA ASP A 295 20.03 7.44 -7.82
C ASP A 295 20.03 8.07 -6.42
N LEU A 296 18.91 8.64 -5.98
CA LEU A 296 18.76 9.14 -4.62
C LEU A 296 18.83 8.02 -3.59
N ILE A 297 18.14 6.90 -3.83
CA ILE A 297 18.18 5.75 -2.91
C ILE A 297 19.60 5.18 -2.88
N GLN A 298 20.22 4.92 -4.04
CA GLN A 298 21.55 4.34 -4.13
C GLN A 298 22.62 5.18 -3.42
N ASN A 299 22.50 6.51 -3.38
CA ASN A 299 23.46 7.38 -2.72
C ASN A 299 23.08 7.74 -1.27
N ALA A 300 21.97 7.24 -0.77
CA ALA A 300 21.60 7.38 0.64
C ALA A 300 22.48 6.52 1.55
N MET A 301 22.72 6.98 2.76
CA MET A 301 23.33 6.21 3.84
C MET A 301 22.29 5.28 4.48
N TYR A 302 21.16 5.86 4.84
CA TYR A 302 19.97 5.16 5.35
C TYR A 302 18.73 5.76 4.72
N VAL A 303 17.72 4.93 4.54
CA VAL A 303 16.36 5.38 4.28
C VAL A 303 15.59 5.45 5.60
N ILE A 304 14.85 6.55 5.82
CA ILE A 304 14.02 6.72 7.02
C ILE A 304 12.55 6.48 6.67
N VAL A 305 11.90 5.61 7.44
CA VAL A 305 10.46 5.34 7.33
C VAL A 305 9.81 5.61 8.67
N SER A 306 9.43 6.85 8.90
CA SER A 306 8.94 7.39 10.17
C SER A 306 7.43 7.24 10.39
N SER A 307 6.76 6.35 9.67
CA SER A 307 5.30 6.22 9.66
C SER A 307 4.67 6.09 11.05
N GLU A 308 3.55 6.80 11.25
CA GLU A 308 2.75 6.83 12.48
C GLU A 308 1.39 6.13 12.31
N CYS A 309 1.23 5.36 11.25
CA CYS A 309 0.05 4.55 10.96
C CYS A 309 0.44 3.09 10.72
N TYR A 310 -0.53 2.20 10.76
CA TYR A 310 -0.31 0.79 10.41
C TYR A 310 0.04 0.66 8.93
N GLU A 311 1.33 0.70 8.62
CA GLU A 311 1.83 0.29 7.31
C GLU A 311 1.62 -1.20 7.11
N ASN A 312 1.29 -1.59 5.89
CA ASN A 312 1.22 -3.02 5.57
C ASN A 312 2.58 -3.53 5.10
N ASN A 313 3.04 -3.02 3.95
CA ASN A 313 4.30 -3.45 3.35
C ASN A 313 4.84 -2.30 2.50
N PRO A 314 5.49 -1.30 3.12
CA PRO A 314 5.89 -0.08 2.43
C PRO A 314 6.96 -0.33 1.38
N LEU A 315 6.67 0.09 0.14
CA LEU A 315 7.59 -0.06 -1.00
C LEU A 315 8.92 0.65 -0.76
N SER A 316 8.93 1.73 0.01
CA SER A 316 10.17 2.45 0.34
C SER A 316 11.19 1.59 1.10
N ILE A 317 10.75 0.65 1.93
CA ILE A 317 11.65 -0.32 2.58
C ILE A 317 12.13 -1.35 1.55
N ILE A 318 11.24 -1.86 0.72
CA ILE A 318 11.55 -2.86 -0.31
C ILE A 318 12.58 -2.32 -1.29
N GLU A 319 12.35 -1.13 -1.83
CA GLU A 319 13.23 -0.45 -2.79
C GLU A 319 14.60 -0.13 -2.18
N ALA A 320 14.64 0.37 -0.95
CA ALA A 320 15.88 0.64 -0.25
C ALA A 320 16.71 -0.65 -0.03
N MET A 321 16.09 -1.67 0.56
CA MET A 321 16.81 -2.93 0.85
C MET A 321 17.21 -3.68 -0.42
N ALA A 322 16.45 -3.57 -1.52
CA ALA A 322 16.82 -4.15 -2.82
C ALA A 322 18.08 -3.53 -3.42
N MET A 323 18.46 -2.33 -2.97
CA MET A 323 19.71 -1.63 -3.30
C MET A 323 20.79 -1.78 -2.21
N GLY A 324 20.53 -2.62 -1.19
CA GLY A 324 21.44 -2.79 -0.05
C GLY A 324 21.51 -1.58 0.88
N ILE A 325 20.50 -0.70 0.86
CA ILE A 325 20.45 0.45 1.76
C ILE A 325 19.66 0.07 3.01
N PRO A 326 20.28 0.08 4.20
CA PRO A 326 19.61 -0.23 5.45
C PRO A 326 18.57 0.85 5.78
N VAL A 327 17.52 0.44 6.51
CA VAL A 327 16.40 1.32 6.82
C VAL A 327 16.32 1.58 8.33
N ILE A 328 16.05 2.83 8.71
CA ILE A 328 15.63 3.18 10.07
C ILE A 328 14.12 3.38 10.03
N GLY A 329 13.38 2.44 10.61
CA GLY A 329 11.91 2.37 10.54
C GLY A 329 11.20 2.46 11.87
N SER A 330 9.99 3.02 11.89
CA SER A 330 9.14 3.01 13.06
C SER A 330 8.65 1.59 13.40
N ASN A 331 8.61 1.24 14.68
CA ASN A 331 8.12 -0.06 15.16
C ASN A 331 6.58 -0.09 15.16
N ILE A 332 5.97 -0.17 13.96
CA ILE A 332 4.51 -0.14 13.80
C ILE A 332 4.05 -0.94 12.57
N GLY A 333 2.88 -1.59 12.69
CA GLY A 333 2.26 -2.30 11.56
C GLY A 333 3.12 -3.44 11.03
N GLY A 334 3.29 -3.51 9.71
CA GLY A 334 4.12 -4.50 9.03
C GLY A 334 5.60 -4.11 8.92
N ILE A 335 6.03 -2.93 9.39
CA ILE A 335 7.43 -2.49 9.31
C ILE A 335 8.37 -3.43 10.07
N PRO A 336 8.06 -3.88 11.32
CA PRO A 336 8.92 -4.79 12.07
C PRO A 336 9.08 -6.19 11.43
N GLU A 337 8.24 -6.54 10.47
CA GLU A 337 8.41 -7.79 9.70
C GLU A 337 9.56 -7.70 8.68
N LEU A 338 9.90 -6.48 8.25
CA LEU A 338 10.88 -6.20 7.21
C LEU A 338 12.24 -5.82 7.80
N ILE A 339 12.22 -5.17 8.96
CA ILE A 339 13.43 -4.68 9.65
C ILE A 339 13.70 -5.56 10.87
N ASN A 340 14.81 -6.28 10.84
CA ASN A 340 15.37 -6.96 12.00
C ASN A 340 16.37 -6.01 12.66
N ASP A 341 15.98 -5.46 13.84
CA ASP A 341 16.74 -4.40 14.52
C ASP A 341 18.21 -4.76 14.68
N GLU A 342 19.10 -3.85 14.32
CA GLU A 342 20.56 -3.95 14.35
C GLU A 342 21.16 -5.04 13.42
N LYS A 343 20.35 -5.75 12.61
CA LYS A 343 20.84 -6.76 11.66
C LYS A 343 20.74 -6.33 10.21
N ASN A 344 19.61 -5.73 9.79
CA ASN A 344 19.42 -5.23 8.44
C ASN A 344 18.89 -3.78 8.40
N GLY A 345 18.80 -3.14 9.57
CA GLY A 345 18.30 -1.79 9.79
C GLY A 345 18.13 -1.52 11.28
N PHE A 346 17.41 -0.44 11.59
CA PHE A 346 17.11 -0.05 12.97
C PHE A 346 15.62 0.20 13.15
N LEU A 347 15.07 -0.16 14.31
CA LEU A 347 13.71 0.13 14.69
C LEU A 347 13.68 1.17 15.81
N PHE A 348 12.78 2.14 15.70
CA PHE A 348 12.52 3.13 16.74
C PHE A 348 11.05 3.12 17.16
N GLU A 349 10.76 3.60 18.37
CA GLU A 349 9.42 3.70 18.89
C GLU A 349 8.61 4.76 18.11
N THR A 350 7.44 4.36 17.59
CA THR A 350 6.62 5.24 16.76
C THR A 350 6.19 6.51 17.52
N LYS A 351 6.19 7.67 16.85
CA LYS A 351 5.92 8.99 17.43
C LYS A 351 6.92 9.46 18.49
N ASN A 352 8.06 8.82 18.60
CA ASN A 352 9.11 9.19 19.54
C ASN A 352 10.31 9.77 18.78
N ALA A 353 10.35 11.11 18.69
CA ALA A 353 11.43 11.82 18.00
C ALA A 353 12.78 11.63 18.69
N TYR A 354 12.80 11.51 20.02
CA TYR A 354 14.03 11.26 20.79
C TYR A 354 14.59 9.87 20.49
N ASP A 355 13.76 8.84 20.46
CA ASP A 355 14.24 7.49 20.13
C ASP A 355 14.72 7.40 18.68
N LEU A 356 14.03 8.09 17.73
CA LEU A 356 14.50 8.20 16.35
C LEU A 356 15.87 8.89 16.27
N GLU A 357 16.06 9.99 17.00
CA GLU A 357 17.36 10.69 17.12
C GLU A 357 18.44 9.73 17.61
N MET A 358 18.21 9.02 18.72
CA MET A 358 19.15 8.07 19.30
C MET A 358 19.50 6.93 18.32
N LYS A 359 18.51 6.41 17.58
CA LYS A 359 18.75 5.37 16.56
C LYS A 359 19.55 5.92 15.38
N ILE A 360 19.30 7.15 14.94
CA ILE A 360 20.10 7.80 13.91
C ILE A 360 21.54 7.99 14.40
N GLN A 361 21.77 8.52 15.59
CA GLN A 361 23.12 8.69 16.16
C GLN A 361 23.86 7.36 16.28
N LYS A 362 23.18 6.32 16.77
CA LYS A 362 23.73 4.95 16.81
C LYS A 362 24.12 4.44 15.41
N ALA A 363 23.24 4.62 14.43
CA ALA A 363 23.46 4.23 13.05
C ALA A 363 24.63 4.99 12.39
N LEU A 364 24.84 6.25 12.77
CA LEU A 364 25.98 7.07 12.29
C LEU A 364 27.30 6.63 12.93
N ALA A 365 27.29 6.14 14.17
CA ALA A 365 28.49 5.77 14.93
C ALA A 365 29.05 4.40 14.60
N ILE A 366 28.35 3.52 13.85
CA ILE A 366 28.87 2.19 13.49
C ILE A 366 30.05 2.31 12.52
N THR A 367 30.97 1.33 12.57
CA THR A 367 32.12 1.28 11.67
C THR A 367 31.70 0.96 10.22
N GLU A 368 32.59 1.22 9.25
CA GLU A 368 32.34 0.85 7.84
C GLU A 368 32.12 -0.66 7.68
N GLN A 369 32.82 -1.49 8.43
CA GLN A 369 32.63 -2.94 8.41
C GLN A 369 31.23 -3.33 8.90
N GLN A 370 30.77 -2.76 10.01
CA GLN A 370 29.42 -3.00 10.55
C GLN A 370 28.34 -2.49 9.60
N TYR A 371 28.57 -1.32 8.95
CA TYR A 371 27.64 -0.82 7.94
C TYR A 371 27.57 -1.77 6.74
N PHE A 372 28.70 -2.28 6.27
CA PHE A 372 28.74 -3.24 5.17
C PHE A 372 27.96 -4.51 5.50
N GLU A 373 28.12 -5.07 6.69
CA GLU A 373 27.36 -6.24 7.16
C GLU A 373 25.85 -5.94 7.21
N LEU A 374 25.47 -4.78 7.72
CA LEU A 374 24.07 -4.32 7.75
C LEU A 374 23.48 -4.22 6.34
N SER A 375 24.23 -3.62 5.39
CA SER A 375 23.87 -3.49 3.99
C SER A 375 23.72 -4.87 3.30
N GLN A 376 24.66 -5.79 3.51
CA GLN A 376 24.60 -7.13 2.96
C GLN A 376 23.38 -7.91 3.49
N ASN A 377 23.06 -7.77 4.77
CA ASN A 377 21.90 -8.39 5.38
C ASN A 377 20.59 -7.81 4.82
N ALA A 378 20.50 -6.48 4.64
CA ALA A 378 19.35 -5.82 4.01
C ALA A 378 19.13 -6.31 2.57
N PHE A 379 20.20 -6.35 1.78
CA PHE A 379 20.18 -6.88 0.41
C PHE A 379 19.77 -8.35 0.34
N SER A 380 20.37 -9.20 1.17
CA SER A 380 20.09 -10.64 1.21
C SER A 380 18.63 -10.91 1.59
N PHE A 381 18.10 -10.14 2.55
CA PHE A 381 16.71 -10.22 2.94
C PHE A 381 15.78 -9.81 1.78
N ALA A 382 16.11 -8.71 1.09
CA ALA A 382 15.33 -8.24 -0.07
C ALA A 382 15.35 -9.25 -1.20
N LYS A 383 16.52 -9.80 -1.54
CA LYS A 383 16.67 -10.81 -2.59
C LYS A 383 15.84 -12.07 -2.32
N ALA A 384 15.80 -12.52 -1.08
CA ALA A 384 15.05 -13.72 -0.68
C ALA A 384 13.52 -13.48 -0.65
N ASN A 385 13.06 -12.28 -0.32
CA ASN A 385 11.66 -12.02 -0.02
C ASN A 385 10.95 -11.10 -1.03
N PHE A 386 11.68 -10.24 -1.75
CA PHE A 386 11.10 -9.19 -2.60
C PHE A 386 11.50 -9.31 -4.07
N SER A 387 12.25 -10.35 -4.47
CA SER A 387 12.59 -10.59 -5.87
C SER A 387 11.37 -11.02 -6.67
N GLU A 388 11.35 -10.67 -7.97
CA GLU A 388 10.29 -11.06 -8.90
C GLU A 388 10.12 -12.58 -8.98
N GLU A 389 11.22 -13.32 -9.03
CA GLU A 389 11.19 -14.78 -9.14
C GLU A 389 10.53 -15.39 -7.90
N ALA A 390 10.97 -15.00 -6.69
CA ALA A 390 10.39 -15.50 -5.45
C ALA A 390 8.90 -15.13 -5.32
N HIS A 391 8.53 -13.93 -5.78
CA HIS A 391 7.13 -13.48 -5.76
C HIS A 391 6.30 -14.26 -6.78
N TYR A 392 6.78 -14.42 -8.01
CA TYR A 392 6.08 -15.13 -9.08
C TYR A 392 5.75 -16.57 -8.68
N GLN A 393 6.73 -17.33 -8.18
CA GLN A 393 6.52 -18.72 -7.78
C GLN A 393 5.43 -18.85 -6.71
N LYS A 394 5.44 -17.96 -5.71
CA LYS A 394 4.40 -17.95 -4.66
C LYS A 394 3.04 -17.52 -5.21
N LEU A 395 3.00 -16.49 -6.07
CA LEU A 395 1.75 -16.00 -6.67
C LEU A 395 1.09 -17.08 -7.54
N ILE A 396 1.86 -17.75 -8.42
CA ILE A 396 1.36 -18.84 -9.26
C ILE A 396 0.89 -20.03 -8.43
N SER A 397 1.58 -20.36 -7.34
CA SER A 397 1.10 -21.40 -6.41
C SER A 397 -0.28 -21.05 -5.82
N VAL A 398 -0.51 -19.77 -5.49
CA VAL A 398 -1.83 -19.31 -5.03
C VAL A 398 -2.87 -19.41 -6.15
N TYR A 399 -2.52 -19.01 -7.39
CA TYR A 399 -3.44 -19.13 -8.52
C TYR A 399 -3.85 -20.58 -8.78
N ASN A 400 -2.88 -21.49 -8.84
CA ASN A 400 -3.14 -22.92 -9.06
C ASN A 400 -3.95 -23.55 -7.92
N SER A 401 -3.91 -22.99 -6.72
CA SER A 401 -4.69 -23.53 -5.58
C SER A 401 -6.20 -23.24 -5.64
N VAL A 402 -6.64 -22.40 -6.59
CA VAL A 402 -8.06 -22.03 -6.76
C VAL A 402 -8.63 -22.43 -8.12
N LEU A 403 -7.78 -22.79 -9.07
CA LEU A 403 -8.15 -23.40 -10.35
C LEU A 403 -8.47 -24.87 -10.19
#